data_c3daf032b76c51f24d23c87ca2c7a70f
#
_entry.id   c3daf032b76c51f24d23c87ca2c7a70f
#
_cell.length_a   1.000
_cell.length_b   1.000
_cell.length_c   1.000
_cell.angle_alpha   90.00
_cell.angle_beta   90.00
_cell.angle_gamma   90.00
#
_symmetry.space_group_name_H-M   'P 1'
#
loop_
_entity.id
_entity.type
_entity.pdbx_description
1 polymer ?
#
loop_
_entity_poly.entity_id
_entity_poly.type
_entity_poly.pdbx_seq_one_letter_code
_entity_poly.pdbx_strand_id
1 'polypeptide(L)'
;MSESKSRVPFSVHVIIIIALMFGVGFIPPVSQLTVTGMQMLGILLGTIYGVAVVSPAWPCLIAMGAMGIFHVADYGTILSAGIGNDSIIFMTFFFIFVAVLEQNNITEFLASWMITRKVVAGRPWLFSYILIIGTMFAGAIGSSFPAMIIFWGILSSTCKMYDIKPFTKYPTLMFMGIAIGGLASSSTWLFRGNPLFVNALLTQISNGEYSLNFGIYALFSFIMWMLVIAGYILLCKYVFKVDVSVMKNIDAEALGIKVKKLNKAQRICMFFVVVVLVVYCGMGFTPSSSAAGQFFAGLGNTIPLGIILAVMAFVRIDGKPLYDFAEAAKQGVDWNTIVLAGILLGMSTIMMQADTGINETILALLNPVFQGRGTIFMCIVICLISVFLTNFMANTTVGLLFTPVIYSFAMEMGFNPMPLIAMMLISIHIAYVTPAASPFASLLFGNSSWVKSGDIYKYGALTCVLITIVFLVVGIPISNIFF
;
A
#
# COMPACT_ATOMS: atom_id res chain seq x y z
N MET A 1 -13.20 3.89 22.03
CA MET A 1 -11.78 4.24 21.84
C MET A 1 -11.19 4.57 23.20
N SER A 2 -10.44 3.66 23.81
CA SER A 2 -9.67 4.00 25.01
C SER A 2 -8.44 4.76 24.52
N GLU A 3 -8.38 6.04 24.86
CA GLU A 3 -7.15 6.81 24.76
C GLU A 3 -6.06 6.06 25.57
N SER A 4 -5.14 5.43 24.85
CA SER A 4 -3.83 5.15 25.41
C SER A 4 -3.21 6.51 25.72
N LYS A 5 -3.33 6.97 26.98
CA LYS A 5 -2.63 8.17 27.44
C LYS A 5 -1.15 7.96 27.15
N SER A 6 -0.62 8.58 26.10
CA SER A 6 0.83 8.67 25.93
C SER A 6 1.36 9.33 27.20
N ARG A 7 2.38 8.75 27.81
CA ARG A 7 3.01 9.29 29.05
C ARG A 7 3.61 10.69 28.83
N VAL A 8 3.72 11.12 27.57
CA VAL A 8 4.30 12.39 27.16
C VAL A 8 3.19 13.34 26.68
N PRO A 9 3.10 14.58 27.18
CA PRO A 9 2.12 15.56 26.74
C PRO A 9 2.28 15.91 25.25
N PHE A 10 1.16 16.19 24.57
CA PHE A 10 1.14 16.58 23.16
C PHE A 10 2.10 17.74 22.84
N SER A 11 2.16 18.76 23.70
CA SER A 11 3.06 19.90 23.57
C SER A 11 4.53 19.50 23.50
N VAL A 12 4.94 18.46 24.20
CA VAL A 12 6.32 17.96 24.15
C VAL A 12 6.61 17.33 22.79
N HIS A 13 5.68 16.58 22.22
CA HIS A 13 5.85 16.03 20.86
C HIS A 13 5.97 17.15 19.83
N VAL A 14 5.18 18.21 19.93
CA VAL A 14 5.27 19.39 19.04
C VAL A 14 6.65 20.05 19.16
N ILE A 15 7.14 20.26 20.39
CA ILE A 15 8.48 20.84 20.63
C ILE A 15 9.55 19.96 20.00
N ILE A 16 9.49 18.64 20.16
CA ILE A 16 10.46 17.70 19.57
C ILE A 16 10.42 17.80 18.03
N ILE A 17 9.23 17.83 17.42
CA ILE A 17 9.10 17.97 15.97
C ILE A 17 9.77 19.25 15.48
N ILE A 18 9.47 20.38 16.10
CA ILE A 18 10.03 21.68 15.72
C ILE A 18 11.55 21.71 15.98
N ALA A 19 12.00 21.19 17.11
CA ALA A 19 13.42 21.12 17.43
C ALA A 19 14.21 20.25 16.45
N LEU A 20 13.64 19.12 15.99
CA LEU A 20 14.26 18.30 14.97
C LEU A 20 14.27 19.02 13.61
N MET A 21 13.12 19.53 13.15
CA MET A 21 12.99 20.13 11.82
C MET A 21 13.86 21.40 11.65
N PHE A 22 13.92 22.23 12.67
CA PHE A 22 14.65 23.51 12.59
C PHE A 22 15.99 23.49 13.31
N GLY A 23 16.18 22.66 14.34
CA GLY A 23 17.40 22.66 15.16
C GLY A 23 18.57 21.90 14.52
N VAL A 24 18.31 20.78 13.86
CA VAL A 24 19.38 19.94 13.26
C VAL A 24 20.14 20.69 12.16
N GLY A 25 19.46 21.56 11.41
CA GLY A 25 20.09 22.40 10.37
C GLY A 25 21.16 23.39 10.87
N PHE A 26 21.22 23.67 12.18
CA PHE A 26 22.27 24.50 12.78
C PHE A 26 23.50 23.70 13.26
N ILE A 27 23.44 22.37 13.21
CA ILE A 27 24.56 21.49 13.54
C ILE A 27 25.57 21.56 12.37
N PRO A 28 26.88 21.68 12.64
CA PRO A 28 27.89 21.66 11.58
C PRO A 28 27.77 20.40 10.71
N PRO A 29 27.97 20.52 9.39
CA PRO A 29 27.90 19.36 8.47
C PRO A 29 28.83 18.23 8.89
N VAL A 30 28.32 16.99 8.77
CA VAL A 30 29.06 15.76 9.10
C VAL A 30 29.17 14.87 7.86
N SER A 31 30.27 14.11 7.74
CA SER A 31 30.52 13.23 6.57
C SER A 31 30.52 14.04 5.26
N GLN A 32 29.75 13.64 4.27
CA GLN A 32 29.60 14.30 2.96
C GLN A 32 28.42 15.30 2.94
N LEU A 33 27.68 15.45 4.05
CA LEU A 33 26.53 16.35 4.12
C LEU A 33 26.96 17.81 3.97
N THR A 34 26.15 18.58 3.28
CA THR A 34 26.26 20.05 3.23
C THR A 34 25.35 20.67 4.31
N VAL A 35 25.34 22.00 4.41
CA VAL A 35 24.40 22.72 5.28
C VAL A 35 22.97 22.43 4.87
N THR A 36 22.66 22.46 3.56
CA THR A 36 21.35 22.10 3.00
C THR A 36 21.00 20.65 3.34
N GLY A 37 21.97 19.75 3.26
CA GLY A 37 21.79 18.34 3.64
C GLY A 37 21.44 18.15 5.12
N MET A 38 22.08 18.91 6.01
CA MET A 38 21.77 18.90 7.45
C MET A 38 20.37 19.44 7.74
N GLN A 39 19.96 20.50 7.04
CA GLN A 39 18.60 21.04 7.12
C GLN A 39 17.57 20.00 6.66
N MET A 40 17.80 19.38 5.51
CA MET A 40 16.92 18.32 4.98
C MET A 40 16.86 17.11 5.90
N LEU A 41 17.98 16.70 6.49
CA LEU A 41 18.02 15.62 7.48
C LEU A 41 17.17 15.95 8.72
N GLY A 42 17.27 17.19 9.22
CA GLY A 42 16.44 17.65 10.34
C GLY A 42 14.95 17.64 10.02
N ILE A 43 14.57 18.16 8.84
CA ILE A 43 13.19 18.15 8.34
C ILE A 43 12.69 16.70 8.23
N LEU A 44 13.49 15.80 7.68
CA LEU A 44 13.15 14.38 7.56
C LEU A 44 12.91 13.72 8.92
N LEU A 45 13.85 13.87 9.86
CA LEU A 45 13.74 13.29 11.20
C LEU A 45 12.51 13.80 11.95
N GLY A 46 12.25 15.10 11.90
CA GLY A 46 11.08 15.72 12.50
C GLY A 46 9.77 15.24 11.85
N THR A 47 9.77 15.06 10.53
CA THR A 47 8.63 14.53 9.78
C THR A 47 8.34 13.09 10.17
N ILE A 48 9.35 12.20 10.16
CA ILE A 48 9.22 10.80 10.56
C ILE A 48 8.66 10.68 11.97
N TYR A 49 9.26 11.41 12.92
CA TYR A 49 8.81 11.41 14.30
C TYR A 49 7.35 11.90 14.42
N GLY A 50 7.03 13.02 13.76
CA GLY A 50 5.69 13.60 13.83
C GLY A 50 4.62 12.70 13.22
N VAL A 51 4.89 12.10 12.07
CA VAL A 51 4.00 11.13 11.41
C VAL A 51 3.79 9.87 12.24
N ALA A 52 4.86 9.37 12.86
CA ALA A 52 4.79 8.14 13.66
C ALA A 52 4.04 8.31 14.99
N VAL A 53 4.16 9.49 15.64
CA VAL A 53 3.73 9.67 17.03
C VAL A 53 2.46 10.52 17.14
N VAL A 54 2.23 11.45 16.20
CA VAL A 54 1.19 12.47 16.35
C VAL A 54 0.11 12.41 15.28
N SER A 55 0.46 12.65 14.02
CA SER A 55 -0.51 12.72 12.90
C SER A 55 0.21 12.62 11.55
N PRO A 56 -0.39 12.01 10.53
CA PRO A 56 0.23 11.95 9.21
C PRO A 56 0.27 13.30 8.45
N ALA A 57 -0.66 14.22 8.69
CA ALA A 57 -0.81 15.40 7.83
C ALA A 57 -0.03 16.63 8.33
N TRP A 58 -0.31 17.14 9.53
CA TRP A 58 0.21 18.45 9.90
C TRP A 58 1.75 18.51 10.08
N PRO A 59 2.49 17.44 10.53
CA PRO A 59 3.94 17.47 10.51
C PRO A 59 4.51 17.65 9.09
N CYS A 60 3.84 17.05 8.09
CA CYS A 60 4.21 17.22 6.69
C CYS A 60 4.02 18.67 6.21
N LEU A 61 2.95 19.35 6.65
CA LEU A 61 2.76 20.77 6.32
C LEU A 61 3.83 21.66 6.95
N ILE A 62 4.27 21.36 8.17
CA ILE A 62 5.41 22.06 8.79
C ILE A 62 6.70 21.77 8.01
N ALA A 63 6.92 20.51 7.58
CA ALA A 63 8.08 20.16 6.78
C ALA A 63 8.14 20.92 5.46
N MET A 64 7.00 21.09 4.77
CA MET A 64 6.92 21.93 3.57
C MET A 64 7.30 23.39 3.87
N GLY A 65 6.78 23.93 4.97
CA GLY A 65 7.14 25.28 5.44
C GLY A 65 8.63 25.41 5.79
N ALA A 66 9.21 24.40 6.44
CA ALA A 66 10.63 24.37 6.80
C ALA A 66 11.53 24.33 5.56
N MET A 67 11.17 23.53 4.54
CA MET A 67 11.87 23.52 3.25
C MET A 67 11.89 24.90 2.60
N GLY A 68 10.77 25.63 2.64
CA GLY A 68 10.68 27.00 2.13
C GLY A 68 11.50 28.00 2.96
N ILE A 69 11.44 27.92 4.29
CA ILE A 69 12.18 28.83 5.20
C ILE A 69 13.71 28.66 5.05
N PHE A 70 14.18 27.44 4.91
CA PHE A 70 15.59 27.15 4.69
C PHE A 70 16.06 27.36 3.24
N HIS A 71 15.14 27.68 2.34
CA HIS A 71 15.44 27.82 0.91
C HIS A 71 16.18 26.60 0.32
N VAL A 72 15.81 25.40 0.74
CA VAL A 72 16.45 24.16 0.26
C VAL A 72 16.16 23.87 -1.22
N ALA A 73 15.11 24.45 -1.77
CA ALA A 73 14.79 24.53 -3.18
C ALA A 73 13.88 25.73 -3.43
N ASP A 74 13.69 26.13 -4.68
CA ASP A 74 12.73 27.16 -5.01
C ASP A 74 11.28 26.70 -4.76
N TYR A 75 10.41 27.67 -4.54
CA TYR A 75 9.00 27.41 -4.18
C TYR A 75 8.26 26.57 -5.25
N GLY A 76 8.51 26.84 -6.52
CA GLY A 76 7.89 26.10 -7.62
C GLY A 76 8.31 24.62 -7.62
N THR A 77 9.59 24.35 -7.39
CA THR A 77 10.14 22.99 -7.26
C THR A 77 9.55 22.25 -6.08
N ILE A 78 9.46 22.89 -4.89
CA ILE A 78 8.84 22.27 -3.71
C ILE A 78 7.41 21.83 -3.99
N LEU A 79 6.61 22.68 -4.64
CA LEU A 79 5.21 22.37 -4.94
C LEU A 79 5.07 21.33 -6.05
N SER A 80 5.79 21.49 -7.18
CA SER A 80 5.67 20.61 -8.33
C SER A 80 6.20 19.19 -8.08
N ALA A 81 7.32 19.08 -7.37
CA ALA A 81 7.85 17.78 -6.95
C ALA A 81 6.95 17.08 -5.91
N GLY A 82 6.21 17.85 -5.13
CA GLY A 82 5.34 17.40 -4.05
C GLY A 82 3.87 17.29 -4.46
N ILE A 83 3.03 18.14 -3.88
CA ILE A 83 1.56 18.10 -4.03
C ILE A 83 1.12 18.28 -5.50
N GLY A 84 1.85 19.04 -6.29
CA GLY A 84 1.61 19.24 -7.73
C GLY A 84 2.08 18.09 -8.63
N ASN A 85 2.65 17.03 -8.08
CA ASN A 85 3.06 15.86 -8.85
C ASN A 85 1.86 15.15 -9.49
N ASP A 86 2.01 14.72 -10.76
CA ASP A 86 0.96 14.03 -11.54
C ASP A 86 0.37 12.84 -10.76
N SER A 87 1.21 12.07 -10.06
CA SER A 87 0.75 10.90 -9.30
C SER A 87 -0.11 11.27 -8.08
N ILE A 88 0.08 12.43 -7.47
CA ILE A 88 -0.74 12.92 -6.38
C ILE A 88 -2.12 13.35 -6.89
N ILE A 89 -2.16 14.06 -8.03
CA ILE A 89 -3.41 14.44 -8.69
C ILE A 89 -4.16 13.19 -9.18
N PHE A 90 -3.43 12.26 -9.80
CA PHE A 90 -3.99 10.97 -10.21
C PHE A 90 -4.62 10.22 -9.02
N MET A 91 -3.90 10.12 -7.90
CA MET A 91 -4.40 9.43 -6.70
C MET A 91 -5.66 10.09 -6.15
N THR A 92 -5.75 11.42 -6.21
CA THR A 92 -6.96 12.16 -5.82
C THR A 92 -8.15 11.75 -6.69
N PHE A 93 -7.98 11.69 -8.00
CA PHE A 93 -9.02 11.22 -8.92
C PHE A 93 -9.35 9.73 -8.72
N PHE A 94 -8.34 8.92 -8.42
CA PHE A 94 -8.56 7.50 -8.14
C PHE A 94 -9.37 7.27 -6.86
N PHE A 95 -9.16 8.06 -5.83
CA PHE A 95 -10.00 8.03 -4.63
C PHE A 95 -11.46 8.37 -4.94
N ILE A 96 -11.72 9.37 -5.81
CA ILE A 96 -13.07 9.71 -6.27
C ILE A 96 -13.69 8.53 -7.04
N PHE A 97 -12.93 7.91 -7.95
CA PHE A 97 -13.39 6.74 -8.69
C PHE A 97 -13.80 5.60 -7.74
N VAL A 98 -12.95 5.27 -6.77
CA VAL A 98 -13.26 4.23 -5.76
C VAL A 98 -14.48 4.60 -4.92
N ALA A 99 -14.65 5.87 -4.55
CA ALA A 99 -15.84 6.32 -3.82
C ALA A 99 -17.13 6.09 -4.61
N VAL A 100 -17.11 6.31 -5.93
CA VAL A 100 -18.27 6.00 -6.80
C VAL A 100 -18.59 4.50 -6.78
N LEU A 101 -17.57 3.63 -6.79
CA LEU A 101 -17.76 2.18 -6.71
C LEU A 101 -18.39 1.78 -5.35
N GLU A 102 -17.90 2.37 -4.26
CA GLU A 102 -18.40 2.09 -2.91
C GLU A 102 -19.84 2.60 -2.70
N GLN A 103 -20.18 3.79 -3.19
CA GLN A 103 -21.55 4.32 -3.18
C GLN A 103 -22.55 3.40 -3.91
N ASN A 104 -22.05 2.63 -4.90
CA ASN A 104 -22.85 1.65 -5.63
C ASN A 104 -22.71 0.21 -5.08
N ASN A 105 -22.08 0.03 -3.92
CA ASN A 105 -21.90 -1.27 -3.23
C ASN A 105 -21.22 -2.35 -4.09
N ILE A 106 -20.22 -1.95 -4.89
CA ILE A 106 -19.48 -2.89 -5.76
C ILE A 106 -18.69 -3.90 -4.93
N THR A 107 -18.02 -3.43 -3.86
CA THR A 107 -17.25 -4.30 -2.96
C THR A 107 -18.13 -5.35 -2.30
N GLU A 108 -19.33 -4.98 -1.81
CA GLU A 108 -20.30 -5.92 -1.22
C GLU A 108 -20.78 -6.95 -2.26
N PHE A 109 -21.07 -6.49 -3.49
CA PHE A 109 -21.46 -7.39 -4.57
C PHE A 109 -20.37 -8.42 -4.87
N LEU A 110 -19.11 -8.00 -5.03
CA LEU A 110 -17.99 -8.87 -5.32
C LEU A 110 -17.78 -9.90 -4.21
N ALA A 111 -17.83 -9.48 -2.96
CA ALA A 111 -17.68 -10.37 -1.80
C ALA A 111 -18.78 -11.43 -1.79
N SER A 112 -20.04 -11.03 -1.95
CA SER A 112 -21.19 -11.94 -1.99
C SER A 112 -21.08 -12.92 -3.17
N TRP A 113 -20.70 -12.41 -4.34
CA TRP A 113 -20.53 -13.22 -5.55
C TRP A 113 -19.44 -14.29 -5.39
N MET A 114 -18.30 -13.97 -4.77
CA MET A 114 -17.21 -14.93 -4.59
C MET A 114 -17.57 -16.06 -3.64
N ILE A 115 -18.21 -15.75 -2.52
CA ILE A 115 -18.52 -16.71 -1.46
C ILE A 115 -19.63 -17.68 -1.87
N THR A 116 -20.57 -17.23 -2.68
CA THR A 116 -21.72 -18.05 -3.10
C THR A 116 -21.41 -19.00 -4.27
N ARG A 117 -20.14 -19.15 -4.66
CA ARG A 117 -19.77 -20.11 -5.70
C ARG A 117 -20.00 -21.55 -5.22
N LYS A 118 -20.70 -22.36 -6.01
CA LYS A 118 -20.99 -23.79 -5.72
C LYS A 118 -19.74 -24.60 -5.36
N VAL A 119 -18.57 -24.21 -5.89
CA VAL A 119 -17.30 -24.89 -5.63
C VAL A 119 -16.87 -24.81 -4.16
N VAL A 120 -17.41 -23.86 -3.40
CA VAL A 120 -17.11 -23.63 -1.98
C VAL A 120 -17.85 -24.58 -1.06
N ALA A 121 -19.05 -25.05 -1.49
CA ALA A 121 -19.91 -25.90 -0.68
C ALA A 121 -19.19 -27.20 -0.28
N GLY A 122 -19.26 -27.55 0.99
CA GLY A 122 -18.62 -28.74 1.55
C GLY A 122 -17.09 -28.71 1.65
N ARG A 123 -16.44 -27.57 1.36
CA ARG A 123 -14.98 -27.44 1.32
C ARG A 123 -14.47 -26.34 2.23
N PRO A 124 -14.35 -26.57 3.54
CA PRO A 124 -14.03 -25.52 4.52
C PRO A 124 -12.66 -24.83 4.28
N TRP A 125 -11.65 -25.56 3.81
CA TRP A 125 -10.36 -24.96 3.46
C TRP A 125 -10.43 -24.07 2.21
N LEU A 126 -11.22 -24.45 1.22
CA LEU A 126 -11.45 -23.61 0.05
C LEU A 126 -12.26 -22.36 0.43
N PHE A 127 -13.26 -22.50 1.31
CA PHE A 127 -13.97 -21.35 1.87
C PHE A 127 -13.00 -20.39 2.58
N SER A 128 -12.13 -20.91 3.46
CA SER A 128 -11.11 -20.12 4.16
C SER A 128 -10.15 -19.41 3.19
N TYR A 129 -9.73 -20.08 2.13
CA TYR A 129 -8.92 -19.48 1.07
C TYR A 129 -9.67 -18.36 0.35
N ILE A 130 -10.94 -18.58 0.02
CA ILE A 130 -11.79 -17.58 -0.65
C ILE A 130 -12.09 -16.38 0.25
N LEU A 131 -12.18 -16.53 1.57
CA LEU A 131 -12.29 -15.38 2.48
C LEU A 131 -11.09 -14.43 2.32
N ILE A 132 -9.89 -14.96 2.26
CA ILE A 132 -8.67 -14.16 2.20
C ILE A 132 -8.46 -13.58 0.80
N ILE A 133 -8.51 -14.44 -0.23
CA ILE A 133 -8.30 -14.01 -1.61
C ILE A 133 -9.45 -13.13 -2.11
N GLY A 134 -10.66 -13.37 -1.62
CA GLY A 134 -11.82 -12.54 -1.90
C GLY A 134 -11.66 -11.14 -1.36
N THR A 135 -11.08 -11.00 -0.16
CA THR A 135 -10.71 -9.68 0.40
C THR A 135 -9.70 -8.99 -0.50
N MET A 136 -8.68 -9.71 -0.97
CA MET A 136 -7.69 -9.16 -1.90
C MET A 136 -8.35 -8.67 -3.20
N PHE A 137 -9.15 -9.49 -3.85
CA PHE A 137 -9.79 -9.12 -5.12
C PHE A 137 -10.82 -8.01 -4.97
N ALA A 138 -11.74 -8.14 -4.01
CA ALA A 138 -12.76 -7.12 -3.79
C ALA A 138 -12.14 -5.79 -3.37
N GLY A 139 -11.10 -5.84 -2.55
CA GLY A 139 -10.37 -4.65 -2.13
C GLY A 139 -9.50 -4.05 -3.24
N ALA A 140 -8.95 -4.86 -4.14
CA ALA A 140 -8.17 -4.38 -5.27
C ALA A 140 -9.04 -3.64 -6.31
N ILE A 141 -10.28 -4.06 -6.50
CA ILE A 141 -11.25 -3.42 -7.40
C ILE A 141 -11.92 -2.22 -6.73
N GLY A 142 -12.41 -2.39 -5.51
CA GLY A 142 -13.06 -1.36 -4.71
C GLY A 142 -12.13 -0.77 -3.65
N SER A 143 -12.54 -0.81 -2.39
CA SER A 143 -11.76 -0.33 -1.26
C SER A 143 -11.31 -1.48 -0.35
N SER A 144 -10.04 -1.44 0.04
CA SER A 144 -9.41 -2.50 0.85
C SER A 144 -10.02 -2.60 2.26
N PHE A 145 -10.38 -1.47 2.89
CA PHE A 145 -10.97 -1.46 4.22
C PHE A 145 -12.41 -1.99 4.24
N PRO A 146 -13.34 -1.50 3.41
CA PRO A 146 -14.66 -2.08 3.29
C PRO A 146 -14.62 -3.57 2.97
N ALA A 147 -13.76 -4.00 2.04
CA ALA A 147 -13.60 -5.42 1.72
C ALA A 147 -13.24 -6.23 2.98
N MET A 148 -12.23 -5.81 3.75
CA MET A 148 -11.82 -6.50 4.98
C MET A 148 -12.98 -6.60 5.98
N ILE A 149 -13.71 -5.50 6.21
CA ILE A 149 -14.85 -5.47 7.16
C ILE A 149 -15.96 -6.40 6.71
N ILE A 150 -16.30 -6.41 5.43
CA ILE A 150 -17.34 -7.29 4.85
C ILE A 150 -16.96 -8.77 5.06
N PHE A 151 -15.72 -9.14 4.71
CA PHE A 151 -15.26 -10.52 4.87
C PHE A 151 -15.12 -10.94 6.33
N TRP A 152 -14.78 -10.01 7.24
CA TRP A 152 -14.85 -10.25 8.69
C TRP A 152 -16.29 -10.48 9.15
N GLY A 153 -17.24 -9.74 8.64
CA GLY A 153 -18.68 -9.95 8.90
C GLY A 153 -19.12 -11.35 8.49
N ILE A 154 -18.72 -11.79 7.30
CA ILE A 154 -19.03 -13.13 6.78
C ILE A 154 -18.37 -14.21 7.66
N LEU A 155 -17.08 -14.04 8.02
CA LEU A 155 -16.39 -14.97 8.91
C LEU A 155 -17.09 -15.05 10.29
N SER A 156 -17.46 -13.91 10.87
CA SER A 156 -18.17 -13.84 12.16
C SER A 156 -19.51 -14.59 12.10
N SER A 157 -20.29 -14.37 11.05
CA SER A 157 -21.57 -15.04 10.83
C SER A 157 -21.38 -16.55 10.66
N THR A 158 -20.36 -16.96 9.91
CA THR A 158 -19.99 -18.38 9.76
C THR A 158 -19.61 -19.00 11.09
N CYS A 159 -18.75 -18.34 11.87
CA CYS A 159 -18.34 -18.87 13.19
C CYS A 159 -19.53 -19.02 14.14
N LYS A 160 -20.45 -18.06 14.15
CA LYS A 160 -21.68 -18.14 14.96
C LYS A 160 -22.58 -19.30 14.53
N MET A 161 -22.76 -19.52 13.22
CA MET A 161 -23.59 -20.59 12.67
C MET A 161 -23.07 -21.99 13.05
N TYR A 162 -21.76 -22.18 13.04
CA TYR A 162 -21.12 -23.46 13.35
C TYR A 162 -20.66 -23.57 14.82
N ASP A 163 -21.13 -22.70 15.72
CA ASP A 163 -20.77 -22.63 17.14
C ASP A 163 -19.23 -22.60 17.38
N ILE A 164 -18.49 -21.97 16.45
CA ILE A 164 -17.06 -21.77 16.61
C ILE A 164 -16.83 -20.57 17.52
N LYS A 165 -16.25 -20.84 18.69
CA LYS A 165 -16.10 -19.82 19.75
C LYS A 165 -14.99 -18.80 19.41
N PRO A 166 -15.17 -17.52 19.78
CA PRO A 166 -14.11 -16.52 19.75
C PRO A 166 -12.83 -17.01 20.44
N PHE A 167 -11.69 -16.45 20.05
CA PHE A 167 -10.37 -16.73 20.61
C PHE A 167 -9.85 -18.16 20.40
N THR A 168 -10.54 -18.96 19.56
CA THR A 168 -10.00 -20.24 19.08
C THR A 168 -9.10 -20.05 17.88
N LYS A 169 -8.32 -21.07 17.51
CA LYS A 169 -7.32 -20.95 16.43
C LYS A 169 -7.95 -20.55 15.07
N TYR A 170 -9.11 -21.13 14.71
CA TYR A 170 -9.72 -20.87 13.40
C TYR A 170 -10.09 -19.40 13.20
N PRO A 171 -10.96 -18.78 14.01
CA PRO A 171 -11.28 -17.36 13.84
C PRO A 171 -10.04 -16.47 13.96
N THR A 172 -9.17 -16.70 14.94
CA THR A 172 -7.96 -15.88 15.13
C THR A 172 -7.14 -15.83 13.85
N LEU A 173 -6.81 -16.98 13.27
CA LEU A 173 -6.00 -17.04 12.04
C LEU A 173 -6.77 -16.54 10.82
N MET A 174 -8.08 -16.78 10.71
CA MET A 174 -8.86 -16.28 9.57
C MET A 174 -9.05 -14.76 9.61
N PHE A 175 -9.28 -14.16 10.78
CA PHE A 175 -9.31 -12.68 10.93
C PHE A 175 -7.97 -12.05 10.53
N MET A 176 -6.85 -12.67 10.94
CA MET A 176 -5.49 -12.27 10.50
C MET A 176 -5.30 -12.45 8.99
N GLY A 177 -5.69 -13.59 8.44
CA GLY A 177 -5.59 -13.87 7.01
C GLY A 177 -6.37 -12.86 6.16
N ILE A 178 -7.59 -12.50 6.57
CA ILE A 178 -8.40 -11.48 5.90
C ILE A 178 -7.70 -10.10 5.96
N ALA A 179 -7.05 -9.75 7.08
CA ALA A 179 -6.24 -8.53 7.16
C ALA A 179 -5.04 -8.57 6.21
N ILE A 180 -4.36 -9.72 6.06
CA ILE A 180 -3.31 -9.94 5.05
C ILE A 180 -3.88 -9.78 3.64
N GLY A 181 -5.08 -10.30 3.35
CA GLY A 181 -5.80 -10.08 2.09
C GLY A 181 -6.07 -8.60 1.81
N GLY A 182 -6.42 -7.82 2.83
CA GLY A 182 -6.57 -6.37 2.75
C GLY A 182 -5.26 -5.66 2.39
N LEU A 183 -4.15 -6.02 3.04
CA LEU A 183 -2.82 -5.52 2.72
C LEU A 183 -2.38 -5.90 1.30
N ALA A 184 -2.62 -7.15 0.89
CA ALA A 184 -2.36 -7.63 -0.45
C ALA A 184 -3.12 -6.81 -1.51
N SER A 185 -4.39 -6.47 -1.25
CA SER A 185 -5.21 -5.67 -2.16
C SER A 185 -4.64 -4.28 -2.41
N SER A 186 -4.00 -3.66 -1.41
CA SER A 186 -3.41 -2.33 -1.53
C SER A 186 -2.06 -2.31 -2.25
N SER A 187 -1.42 -3.47 -2.44
CA SER A 187 -0.16 -3.60 -3.19
C SER A 187 -0.31 -4.19 -4.59
N THR A 188 -1.51 -4.62 -4.98
CA THR A 188 -1.71 -5.36 -6.25
C THR A 188 -1.53 -4.48 -7.49
N TRP A 189 -1.94 -3.22 -7.42
CA TRP A 189 -1.94 -2.32 -8.57
C TRP A 189 -0.92 -1.19 -8.42
N LEU A 190 -0.16 -0.93 -9.49
CA LEU A 190 0.79 0.17 -9.53
C LEU A 190 0.12 1.55 -9.59
N PHE A 191 -1.14 1.61 -9.97
CA PHE A 191 -1.89 2.86 -10.08
C PHE A 191 -2.63 3.28 -8.80
N ARG A 192 -2.28 2.71 -7.63
CA ARG A 192 -2.88 3.13 -6.35
C ARG A 192 -1.92 2.96 -5.17
N GLY A 193 -2.12 3.81 -4.17
CA GLY A 193 -1.40 3.69 -2.89
C GLY A 193 0.12 3.76 -2.99
N ASN A 194 0.78 3.00 -2.16
CA ASN A 194 2.24 3.00 -2.06
C ASN A 194 2.96 2.64 -3.38
N PRO A 195 2.49 1.65 -4.16
CA PRO A 195 3.11 1.34 -5.45
C PRO A 195 3.13 2.54 -6.41
N LEU A 196 2.06 3.33 -6.45
CA LEU A 196 2.00 4.54 -7.28
C LEU A 196 3.05 5.56 -6.86
N PHE A 197 3.12 5.86 -5.56
CA PHE A 197 4.02 6.88 -5.04
C PHE A 197 5.49 6.49 -5.20
N VAL A 198 5.83 5.24 -4.93
CA VAL A 198 7.18 4.71 -5.10
C VAL A 198 7.59 4.73 -6.57
N ASN A 199 6.70 4.32 -7.49
CA ASN A 199 6.99 4.38 -8.91
C ASN A 199 7.12 5.82 -9.43
N ALA A 200 6.30 6.73 -8.94
CA ALA A 200 6.41 8.16 -9.25
C ALA A 200 7.77 8.72 -8.82
N LEU A 201 8.21 8.41 -7.59
CA LEU A 201 9.51 8.84 -7.09
C LEU A 201 10.64 8.23 -7.91
N LEU A 202 10.60 6.92 -8.19
CA LEU A 202 11.61 6.26 -9.03
C LEU A 202 11.72 6.93 -10.40
N THR A 203 10.59 7.17 -11.06
CA THR A 203 10.55 7.85 -12.36
C THR A 203 11.14 9.27 -12.27
N GLN A 204 10.83 10.00 -11.20
CA GLN A 204 11.29 11.36 -11.00
C GLN A 204 12.81 11.45 -10.74
N ILE A 205 13.34 10.63 -9.81
CA ILE A 205 14.78 10.64 -9.47
C ILE A 205 15.66 10.05 -10.57
N SER A 206 15.10 9.20 -11.43
CA SER A 206 15.79 8.64 -12.61
C SER A 206 15.60 9.47 -13.89
N ASN A 207 14.98 10.65 -13.81
CA ASN A 207 14.65 11.47 -14.98
C ASN A 207 13.88 10.70 -16.07
N GLY A 208 13.03 9.75 -15.66
CA GLY A 208 12.21 8.93 -16.55
C GLY A 208 12.90 7.67 -17.12
N GLU A 209 14.16 7.41 -16.75
CA GLU A 209 14.89 6.24 -17.23
C GLU A 209 14.32 4.92 -16.68
N TYR A 210 13.93 4.91 -15.40
CA TYR A 210 13.37 3.75 -14.73
C TYR A 210 11.94 4.00 -14.29
N SER A 211 11.05 3.10 -14.67
CA SER A 211 9.65 3.09 -14.27
C SER A 211 9.11 1.67 -14.32
N LEU A 212 8.43 1.24 -13.27
CA LEU A 212 7.78 -0.07 -13.25
C LEU A 212 6.59 -0.07 -14.22
N ASN A 213 6.51 -1.09 -15.05
CA ASN A 213 5.38 -1.29 -15.95
C ASN A 213 4.13 -1.71 -15.17
N PHE A 214 3.00 -1.06 -15.40
CA PHE A 214 1.75 -1.29 -14.68
C PHE A 214 1.25 -2.73 -14.79
N GLY A 215 1.25 -3.30 -15.99
CA GLY A 215 0.77 -4.66 -16.24
C GLY A 215 1.72 -5.73 -15.68
N ILE A 216 3.01 -5.54 -15.87
CA ILE A 216 4.04 -6.48 -15.37
C ILE A 216 4.03 -6.49 -13.84
N TYR A 217 4.00 -5.30 -13.20
CA TYR A 217 3.93 -5.21 -11.73
C TYR A 217 2.65 -5.84 -11.17
N ALA A 218 1.51 -5.59 -11.81
CA ALA A 218 0.25 -6.19 -11.39
C ALA A 218 0.32 -7.72 -11.45
N LEU A 219 0.86 -8.28 -12.53
CA LEU A 219 1.02 -9.72 -12.68
C LEU A 219 2.00 -10.29 -11.63
N PHE A 220 3.14 -9.65 -11.44
CA PHE A 220 4.12 -10.00 -10.41
C PHE A 220 3.50 -10.01 -9.01
N SER A 221 2.89 -8.89 -8.61
CA SER A 221 2.26 -8.73 -7.30
C SER A 221 1.15 -9.76 -7.09
N PHE A 222 0.31 -9.96 -8.11
CA PHE A 222 -0.78 -10.93 -8.07
C PHE A 222 -0.26 -12.36 -7.83
N ILE A 223 0.73 -12.82 -8.60
CA ILE A 223 1.34 -14.14 -8.43
C ILE A 223 1.90 -14.28 -7.02
N MET A 224 2.64 -13.29 -6.54
CA MET A 224 3.26 -13.32 -5.21
C MET A 224 2.22 -13.44 -4.10
N TRP A 225 1.16 -12.63 -4.13
CA TRP A 225 0.12 -12.69 -3.11
C TRP A 225 -0.73 -13.97 -3.18
N MET A 226 -0.98 -14.50 -4.37
CA MET A 226 -1.62 -15.81 -4.52
C MET A 226 -0.82 -16.92 -3.83
N LEU A 227 0.49 -16.93 -4.03
CA LEU A 227 1.40 -17.90 -3.38
C LEU A 227 1.45 -17.70 -1.87
N VAL A 228 1.53 -16.46 -1.40
CA VAL A 228 1.50 -16.12 0.03
C VAL A 228 0.21 -16.60 0.69
N ILE A 229 -0.94 -16.30 0.10
CA ILE A 229 -2.24 -16.69 0.66
C ILE A 229 -2.41 -18.21 0.64
N ALA A 230 -1.99 -18.89 -0.43
CA ALA A 230 -1.97 -20.35 -0.49
C ALA A 230 -1.06 -20.94 0.60
N GLY A 231 0.17 -20.42 0.72
CA GLY A 231 1.11 -20.80 1.77
C GLY A 231 0.55 -20.57 3.17
N TYR A 232 -0.12 -19.44 3.40
CA TYR A 232 -0.79 -19.13 4.67
C TYR A 232 -1.85 -20.17 5.04
N ILE A 233 -2.69 -20.58 4.10
CA ILE A 233 -3.71 -21.62 4.32
C ILE A 233 -3.05 -22.98 4.59
N LEU A 234 -1.99 -23.34 3.87
CA LEU A 234 -1.25 -24.58 4.13
C LEU A 234 -0.62 -24.56 5.52
N LEU A 235 -0.12 -23.42 5.96
CA LEU A 235 0.41 -23.20 7.30
C LEU A 235 -0.68 -23.39 8.37
N CYS A 236 -1.86 -22.80 8.18
CA CYS A 236 -3.00 -22.98 9.06
C CYS A 236 -3.39 -24.45 9.17
N LYS A 237 -3.38 -25.18 8.04
CA LYS A 237 -3.79 -26.58 7.98
C LYS A 237 -2.75 -27.53 8.58
N TYR A 238 -1.48 -27.42 8.21
CA TYR A 238 -0.45 -28.42 8.53
C TYR A 238 0.41 -28.04 9.74
N VAL A 239 0.74 -26.77 9.94
CA VAL A 239 1.60 -26.30 11.02
C VAL A 239 0.77 -25.95 12.26
N PHE A 240 -0.22 -25.09 12.11
CA PHE A 240 -1.09 -24.70 13.23
C PHE A 240 -2.14 -25.75 13.55
N LYS A 241 -2.35 -26.73 12.65
CA LYS A 241 -3.29 -27.85 12.82
C LYS A 241 -4.67 -27.34 13.24
N VAL A 242 -5.21 -26.40 12.46
CA VAL A 242 -6.53 -25.82 12.70
C VAL A 242 -7.60 -26.84 12.37
N ASP A 243 -8.50 -27.08 13.32
CA ASP A 243 -9.64 -27.96 13.11
C ASP A 243 -10.80 -27.20 12.42
N VAL A 244 -11.24 -27.72 11.28
CA VAL A 244 -12.38 -27.22 10.50
C VAL A 244 -13.45 -28.31 10.32
N SER A 245 -13.39 -29.38 11.09
CA SER A 245 -14.28 -30.54 10.95
C SER A 245 -15.75 -30.18 11.12
N VAL A 246 -16.07 -29.23 11.99
CA VAL A 246 -17.42 -28.71 12.22
C VAL A 246 -18.03 -28.02 11.01
N MET A 247 -17.20 -27.60 10.05
CA MET A 247 -17.61 -26.89 8.83
C MET A 247 -17.69 -27.81 7.59
N LYS A 248 -17.65 -29.14 7.74
CA LYS A 248 -17.67 -30.08 6.60
C LYS A 248 -18.88 -29.90 5.68
N ASN A 249 -19.99 -29.40 6.20
CA ASN A 249 -21.24 -29.16 5.44
C ASN A 249 -21.46 -27.66 5.21
N ILE A 250 -20.37 -26.87 5.07
CA ILE A 250 -20.50 -25.43 4.81
C ILE A 250 -21.23 -25.19 3.51
N ASP A 251 -22.28 -24.36 3.58
CA ASP A 251 -23.04 -23.91 2.42
C ASP A 251 -23.32 -22.41 2.53
N ALA A 252 -23.06 -21.69 1.46
CA ALA A 252 -23.29 -20.26 1.41
C ALA A 252 -24.79 -19.89 1.45
N GLU A 253 -25.68 -20.76 0.96
CA GLU A 253 -27.13 -20.54 1.05
C GLU A 253 -27.59 -20.58 2.51
N ALA A 254 -27.03 -21.48 3.31
CA ALA A 254 -27.31 -21.57 4.74
C ALA A 254 -26.84 -20.31 5.50
N LEU A 255 -25.79 -19.62 5.01
CA LEU A 255 -25.34 -18.34 5.57
C LEU A 255 -26.28 -17.15 5.26
N GLY A 256 -27.36 -17.39 4.51
CA GLY A 256 -28.30 -16.33 4.10
C GLY A 256 -27.72 -15.33 3.08
N ILE A 257 -26.52 -15.61 2.55
CA ILE A 257 -25.87 -14.75 1.57
C ILE A 257 -26.48 -15.06 0.20
N LYS A 258 -27.31 -14.13 -0.29
CA LYS A 258 -27.90 -14.23 -1.63
C LYS A 258 -27.16 -13.29 -2.59
N VAL A 259 -26.67 -13.83 -3.71
CA VAL A 259 -26.17 -12.98 -4.80
C VAL A 259 -27.36 -12.26 -5.42
N LYS A 260 -27.42 -10.95 -5.23
CA LYS A 260 -28.33 -10.11 -6.00
C LYS A 260 -27.80 -9.96 -7.43
N LYS A 261 -28.69 -9.96 -8.42
CA LYS A 261 -28.30 -9.57 -9.78
C LYS A 261 -27.80 -8.13 -9.76
N LEU A 262 -26.74 -7.84 -10.53
CA LEU A 262 -26.25 -6.47 -10.70
C LEU A 262 -27.38 -5.56 -11.15
N ASN A 263 -27.60 -4.47 -10.43
CA ASN A 263 -28.48 -3.40 -10.87
C ASN A 263 -27.85 -2.59 -12.02
N LYS A 264 -28.59 -1.65 -12.61
CA LYS A 264 -28.10 -0.84 -13.74
C LYS A 264 -26.83 -0.06 -13.38
N ALA A 265 -26.80 0.58 -12.20
CA ALA A 265 -25.65 1.37 -11.73
C ALA A 265 -24.42 0.48 -11.54
N GLN A 266 -24.57 -0.67 -10.90
CA GLN A 266 -23.49 -1.62 -10.67
C GLN A 266 -22.90 -2.15 -11.98
N ARG A 267 -23.73 -2.45 -12.98
CA ARG A 267 -23.23 -2.90 -14.31
C ARG A 267 -22.40 -1.81 -14.98
N ILE A 268 -22.82 -0.56 -14.89
CA ILE A 268 -22.08 0.57 -15.44
C ILE A 268 -20.77 0.78 -14.68
N CYS A 269 -20.80 0.74 -13.35
CA CYS A 269 -19.57 0.81 -12.54
C CYS A 269 -18.58 -0.30 -12.91
N MET A 270 -19.03 -1.55 -13.01
CA MET A 270 -18.19 -2.68 -13.40
C MET A 270 -17.64 -2.52 -14.83
N PHE A 271 -18.40 -1.95 -15.76
CA PHE A 271 -17.90 -1.61 -17.08
C PHE A 271 -16.73 -0.62 -16.98
N PHE A 272 -16.87 0.45 -16.19
CA PHE A 272 -15.78 1.42 -16.00
C PHE A 272 -14.58 0.85 -15.25
N VAL A 273 -14.76 -0.08 -14.33
CA VAL A 273 -13.64 -0.85 -13.73
C VAL A 273 -12.86 -1.57 -14.83
N VAL A 274 -13.56 -2.26 -15.74
CA VAL A 274 -12.89 -2.95 -16.86
C VAL A 274 -12.19 -1.93 -17.78
N VAL A 275 -12.80 -0.79 -18.07
CA VAL A 275 -12.18 0.29 -18.86
C VAL A 275 -10.89 0.79 -18.19
N VAL A 276 -10.91 1.08 -16.90
CA VAL A 276 -9.71 1.48 -16.13
C VAL A 276 -8.62 0.42 -16.26
N LEU A 277 -8.95 -0.85 -16.00
CA LEU A 277 -7.97 -1.94 -16.11
C LEU A 277 -7.38 -2.06 -17.53
N VAL A 278 -8.24 -2.02 -18.56
CA VAL A 278 -7.80 -2.12 -19.97
C VAL A 278 -6.91 -0.94 -20.33
N VAL A 279 -7.27 0.28 -19.93
CA VAL A 279 -6.47 1.48 -20.23
C VAL A 279 -5.10 1.37 -19.55
N TYR A 280 -5.03 1.18 -18.24
CA TYR A 280 -3.74 1.23 -17.53
C TYR A 280 -2.85 0.00 -17.78
N CYS A 281 -3.42 -1.21 -17.86
CA CYS A 281 -2.65 -2.38 -18.29
C CYS A 281 -2.26 -2.26 -19.76
N GLY A 282 -3.16 -1.77 -20.63
CA GLY A 282 -2.88 -1.55 -22.05
C GLY A 282 -1.76 -0.54 -22.26
N MET A 283 -1.78 0.59 -21.55
CA MET A 283 -0.68 1.56 -21.56
C MET A 283 0.65 0.89 -21.19
N GLY A 284 0.65 0.05 -20.14
CA GLY A 284 1.85 -0.65 -19.70
C GLY A 284 2.42 -1.66 -20.69
N PHE A 285 1.59 -2.30 -21.50
CA PHE A 285 2.03 -3.28 -22.51
C PHE A 285 2.29 -2.66 -23.89
N THR A 286 1.96 -1.39 -24.09
CA THR A 286 2.16 -0.72 -25.39
C THR A 286 3.62 -0.23 -25.51
N PRO A 287 4.38 -0.65 -26.53
CA PRO A 287 5.75 -0.19 -26.72
C PRO A 287 5.82 1.34 -26.84
N SER A 288 6.71 1.97 -26.08
CA SER A 288 6.90 3.43 -26.07
C SER A 288 7.28 4.02 -27.44
N SER A 289 7.92 3.21 -28.29
CA SER A 289 8.29 3.59 -29.66
C SER A 289 7.11 3.59 -30.65
N SER A 290 5.97 2.99 -30.30
CA SER A 290 4.78 2.95 -31.16
C SER A 290 4.01 4.28 -31.11
N ALA A 291 3.26 4.60 -32.17
CA ALA A 291 2.39 5.78 -32.20
C ALA A 291 1.36 5.80 -31.04
N ALA A 292 0.82 4.62 -30.69
CA ALA A 292 -0.07 4.48 -29.55
C ALA A 292 0.67 4.74 -28.23
N GLY A 293 1.91 4.22 -28.07
CA GLY A 293 2.72 4.46 -26.87
C GLY A 293 3.05 5.94 -26.70
N GLN A 294 3.42 6.64 -27.77
CA GLN A 294 3.67 8.09 -27.74
C GLN A 294 2.39 8.88 -27.39
N PHE A 295 1.24 8.50 -27.94
CA PHE A 295 -0.04 9.09 -27.58
C PHE A 295 -0.35 8.92 -26.08
N PHE A 296 -0.23 7.72 -25.54
CA PHE A 296 -0.45 7.48 -24.12
C PHE A 296 0.57 8.21 -23.24
N ALA A 297 1.84 8.24 -23.62
CA ALA A 297 2.86 9.00 -22.90
C ALA A 297 2.51 10.50 -22.84
N GLY A 298 1.95 11.05 -23.92
CA GLY A 298 1.48 12.45 -23.96
C GLY A 298 0.27 12.74 -23.06
N LEU A 299 -0.56 11.72 -22.77
CA LEU A 299 -1.70 11.87 -21.86
C LEU A 299 -1.30 11.77 -20.38
N GLY A 300 -0.16 11.14 -20.07
CA GLY A 300 0.21 10.81 -18.68
C GLY A 300 -0.81 9.88 -18.00
N ASN A 301 -0.71 9.75 -16.70
CA ASN A 301 -1.60 8.85 -15.95
C ASN A 301 -2.92 9.55 -15.56
N THR A 302 -2.91 10.82 -15.27
CA THR A 302 -4.04 11.56 -14.69
C THR A 302 -5.15 11.84 -15.70
N ILE A 303 -4.81 12.22 -16.93
CA ILE A 303 -5.81 12.64 -17.94
C ILE A 303 -6.81 11.51 -18.28
N PRO A 304 -6.38 10.26 -18.56
CA PRO A 304 -7.33 9.18 -18.85
C PRO A 304 -8.35 8.96 -17.74
N LEU A 305 -7.93 9.00 -16.47
CA LEU A 305 -8.84 8.83 -15.33
C LEU A 305 -9.81 10.01 -15.20
N GLY A 306 -9.32 11.24 -15.42
CA GLY A 306 -10.16 12.43 -15.44
C GLY A 306 -11.26 12.35 -16.50
N ILE A 307 -10.92 11.87 -17.71
CA ILE A 307 -11.89 11.63 -18.79
C ILE A 307 -12.90 10.55 -18.37
N ILE A 308 -12.45 9.43 -17.77
CA ILE A 308 -13.34 8.37 -17.31
C ILE A 308 -14.32 8.92 -16.28
N LEU A 309 -13.87 9.69 -15.29
CA LEU A 309 -14.74 10.33 -14.28
C LEU A 309 -15.73 11.30 -14.93
N ALA A 310 -15.29 12.11 -15.90
CA ALA A 310 -16.17 13.02 -16.62
C ALA A 310 -17.26 12.27 -17.39
N VAL A 311 -16.90 11.19 -18.09
CA VAL A 311 -17.87 10.34 -18.81
C VAL A 311 -18.85 9.68 -17.84
N MET A 312 -18.38 9.19 -16.69
CA MET A 312 -19.25 8.63 -15.65
C MET A 312 -20.25 9.67 -15.12
N ALA A 313 -19.86 10.96 -15.02
CA ALA A 313 -20.73 12.03 -14.57
C ALA A 313 -21.87 12.35 -15.55
N PHE A 314 -21.69 12.07 -16.86
CA PHE A 314 -22.76 12.22 -17.85
C PHE A 314 -23.82 11.11 -17.79
N VAL A 315 -23.48 9.96 -17.21
CA VAL A 315 -24.40 8.82 -17.12
C VAL A 315 -25.60 9.17 -16.23
N ARG A 316 -26.79 8.91 -16.74
CA ARG A 316 -28.05 9.10 -16.01
C ARG A 316 -28.77 7.77 -15.87
N ILE A 317 -29.24 7.47 -14.66
CA ILE A 317 -30.04 6.30 -14.35
C ILE A 317 -31.36 6.77 -13.74
N ASP A 318 -32.45 6.46 -14.44
CA ASP A 318 -33.80 6.88 -14.05
C ASP A 318 -33.88 8.40 -13.77
N GLY A 319 -33.21 9.21 -14.62
CA GLY A 319 -33.15 10.68 -14.54
C GLY A 319 -32.11 11.27 -13.56
N LYS A 320 -31.49 10.43 -12.70
CA LYS A 320 -30.48 10.88 -11.72
C LYS A 320 -29.06 10.62 -12.23
N PRO A 321 -28.07 11.44 -11.88
CA PRO A 321 -26.68 11.17 -12.20
C PRO A 321 -26.18 9.89 -11.51
N LEU A 322 -25.25 9.19 -12.15
CA LEU A 322 -24.61 8.00 -11.55
C LEU A 322 -23.92 8.34 -10.23
N TYR A 323 -23.33 9.53 -10.15
CA TYR A 323 -22.72 10.06 -8.95
C TYR A 323 -22.68 11.62 -8.99
N ASP A 324 -22.51 12.24 -7.85
CA ASP A 324 -22.16 13.65 -7.68
C ASP A 324 -20.65 13.77 -7.39
N PHE A 325 -19.95 14.58 -8.17
CA PHE A 325 -18.49 14.70 -8.08
C PHE A 325 -18.05 15.28 -6.71
N ALA A 326 -18.73 16.31 -6.23
CA ALA A 326 -18.37 16.98 -4.98
C ALA A 326 -18.57 16.04 -3.78
N GLU A 327 -19.67 15.30 -3.77
CA GLU A 327 -19.97 14.35 -2.71
C GLU A 327 -19.00 13.15 -2.74
N ALA A 328 -18.70 12.62 -3.93
CA ALA A 328 -17.72 11.54 -4.09
C ALA A 328 -16.32 11.99 -3.66
N ALA A 329 -15.91 13.22 -4.01
CA ALA A 329 -14.63 13.78 -3.57
C ALA A 329 -14.57 13.95 -2.05
N LYS A 330 -15.65 14.46 -1.45
CA LYS A 330 -15.74 14.65 0.01
C LYS A 330 -15.66 13.34 0.79
N GLN A 331 -16.31 12.30 0.29
CA GLN A 331 -16.35 10.99 0.96
C GLN A 331 -15.11 10.13 0.69
N GLY A 332 -14.55 10.23 -0.51
CA GLY A 332 -13.52 9.32 -1.00
C GLY A 332 -12.09 9.78 -0.79
N VAL A 333 -11.82 11.09 -0.87
CA VAL A 333 -10.44 11.59 -0.82
C VAL A 333 -9.90 11.55 0.60
N ASP A 334 -8.87 10.72 0.81
CA ASP A 334 -8.10 10.72 2.06
C ASP A 334 -7.01 11.80 2.02
N TRP A 335 -7.35 12.98 2.51
CA TRP A 335 -6.46 14.13 2.56
C TRP A 335 -5.20 13.89 3.41
N ASN A 336 -5.26 13.04 4.44
CA ASN A 336 -4.07 12.68 5.21
C ASN A 336 -3.06 11.95 4.32
N THR A 337 -3.53 11.00 3.52
CA THR A 337 -2.67 10.27 2.57
C THR A 337 -2.15 11.20 1.47
N ILE A 338 -2.96 12.09 0.91
CA ILE A 338 -2.55 13.03 -0.14
C ILE A 338 -1.45 13.98 0.36
N VAL A 339 -1.65 14.60 1.53
CA VAL A 339 -0.66 15.51 2.11
C VAL A 339 0.63 14.77 2.47
N LEU A 340 0.51 13.63 3.16
CA LEU A 340 1.67 12.79 3.53
C LEU A 340 2.49 12.41 2.30
N ALA A 341 1.85 11.81 1.31
CA ALA A 341 2.56 11.32 0.13
C ALA A 341 3.14 12.45 -0.71
N GLY A 342 2.39 13.55 -0.90
CA GLY A 342 2.86 14.70 -1.66
C GLY A 342 4.11 15.33 -1.02
N ILE A 343 4.08 15.56 0.28
CA ILE A 343 5.23 16.20 0.95
C ILE A 343 6.43 15.25 1.01
N LEU A 344 6.24 13.97 1.33
CA LEU A 344 7.33 13.00 1.34
C LEU A 344 7.94 12.80 -0.06
N LEU A 345 7.12 12.80 -1.12
CA LEU A 345 7.59 12.70 -2.50
C LEU A 345 8.48 13.90 -2.87
N GLY A 346 8.01 15.12 -2.62
CA GLY A 346 8.78 16.33 -2.85
C GLY A 346 10.06 16.37 -2.01
N MET A 347 9.98 16.06 -0.73
CA MET A 347 11.13 16.01 0.17
C MET A 347 12.17 14.98 -0.29
N SER A 348 11.76 13.77 -0.64
CA SER A 348 12.67 12.73 -1.13
C SER A 348 13.37 13.14 -2.43
N THR A 349 12.66 13.81 -3.34
CA THR A 349 13.26 14.33 -4.57
C THR A 349 14.31 15.41 -4.31
N ILE A 350 14.03 16.36 -3.41
CA ILE A 350 14.97 17.43 -3.05
C ILE A 350 16.19 16.86 -2.33
N MET A 351 16.01 15.87 -1.45
CA MET A 351 17.10 15.20 -0.75
C MET A 351 18.12 14.56 -1.70
N MET A 352 17.70 14.12 -2.88
CA MET A 352 18.59 13.46 -3.86
C MET A 352 19.32 14.44 -4.76
N GLN A 353 19.14 15.76 -4.58
CA GLN A 353 19.92 16.75 -5.31
C GLN A 353 21.38 16.75 -4.85
N ALA A 354 22.29 16.99 -5.77
CA ALA A 354 23.74 16.88 -5.52
C ALA A 354 24.27 17.87 -4.46
N ASP A 355 23.58 19.00 -4.28
CA ASP A 355 23.97 20.03 -3.32
C ASP A 355 23.66 19.70 -1.85
N THR A 356 22.96 18.58 -1.59
CA THR A 356 22.65 18.12 -0.22
C THR A 356 23.77 17.27 0.40
N GLY A 357 24.53 16.52 -0.41
CA GLY A 357 25.50 15.52 0.04
C GLY A 357 24.88 14.31 0.74
N ILE A 358 23.53 14.17 0.71
CA ILE A 358 22.82 13.05 1.35
C ILE A 358 23.08 11.75 0.61
N ASN A 359 23.05 11.79 -0.72
CA ASN A 359 23.30 10.62 -1.54
C ASN A 359 24.69 10.06 -1.28
N GLU A 360 25.71 10.89 -1.31
CA GLU A 360 27.11 10.55 -1.05
C GLU A 360 27.31 9.98 0.35
N THR A 361 26.60 10.55 1.34
CA THR A 361 26.65 10.05 2.73
C THR A 361 26.01 8.68 2.84
N ILE A 362 24.84 8.46 2.21
CA ILE A 362 24.17 7.14 2.17
C ILE A 362 25.08 6.11 1.52
N LEU A 363 25.68 6.43 0.38
CA LEU A 363 26.60 5.54 -0.32
C LEU A 363 27.81 5.20 0.54
N ALA A 364 28.45 6.19 1.19
CA ALA A 364 29.58 5.96 2.07
C ALA A 364 29.24 5.04 3.26
N LEU A 365 28.03 5.17 3.83
CA LEU A 365 27.57 4.31 4.92
C LEU A 365 27.24 2.87 4.49
N LEU A 366 26.70 2.69 3.30
CA LEU A 366 26.22 1.40 2.81
C LEU A 366 27.28 0.62 2.05
N ASN A 367 28.25 1.28 1.44
CA ASN A 367 29.35 0.63 0.68
C ASN A 367 30.03 -0.52 1.45
N PRO A 368 30.41 -0.39 2.73
CA PRO A 368 31.05 -1.48 3.46
C PRO A 368 30.16 -2.75 3.59
N VAL A 369 28.83 -2.56 3.55
CA VAL A 369 27.86 -3.67 3.66
C VAL A 369 27.65 -4.37 2.32
N PHE A 370 27.61 -3.61 1.22
CA PHE A 370 27.17 -4.11 -0.09
C PHE A 370 28.26 -4.29 -1.11
N GLN A 371 29.43 -3.64 -0.96
CA GLN A 371 30.54 -3.72 -1.91
C GLN A 371 30.98 -5.18 -2.16
N GLY A 372 31.06 -5.55 -3.42
CA GLY A 372 31.45 -6.91 -3.85
C GLY A 372 30.33 -7.96 -3.70
N ARG A 373 29.10 -7.56 -3.35
CA ARG A 373 27.95 -8.46 -3.21
C ARG A 373 26.97 -8.28 -4.36
N GLY A 374 26.34 -9.38 -4.79
CA GLY A 374 25.42 -9.37 -5.95
C GLY A 374 24.02 -8.87 -5.60
N THR A 375 23.21 -8.64 -6.64
CA THR A 375 21.81 -8.17 -6.57
C THR A 375 20.95 -9.01 -5.63
N ILE A 376 21.14 -10.33 -5.58
CA ILE A 376 20.39 -11.24 -4.69
C ILE A 376 20.58 -10.85 -3.22
N PHE A 377 21.83 -10.57 -2.81
CA PHE A 377 22.12 -10.15 -1.44
C PHE A 377 21.43 -8.82 -1.11
N MET A 378 21.46 -7.86 -2.05
CA MET A 378 20.75 -6.59 -1.90
C MET A 378 19.24 -6.82 -1.74
N CYS A 379 18.63 -7.66 -2.58
CA CYS A 379 17.20 -8.00 -2.44
C CYS A 379 16.88 -8.56 -1.06
N ILE A 380 17.73 -9.47 -0.54
CA ILE A 380 17.54 -10.07 0.79
C ILE A 380 17.56 -8.97 1.87
N VAL A 381 18.56 -8.11 1.87
CA VAL A 381 18.71 -7.05 2.87
C VAL A 381 17.56 -6.05 2.78
N ILE A 382 17.21 -5.61 1.57
CA ILE A 382 16.09 -4.68 1.34
C ILE A 382 14.77 -5.28 1.84
N CYS A 383 14.48 -6.54 1.51
CA CYS A 383 13.28 -7.23 1.99
C CYS A 383 13.23 -7.29 3.51
N LEU A 384 14.32 -7.72 4.16
CA LEU A 384 14.36 -7.86 5.62
C LEU A 384 14.20 -6.51 6.34
N ILE A 385 14.90 -5.47 5.88
CA ILE A 385 14.78 -4.13 6.46
C ILE A 385 13.38 -3.56 6.21
N SER A 386 12.83 -3.72 5.01
CA SER A 386 11.49 -3.24 4.66
C SER A 386 10.41 -3.89 5.52
N VAL A 387 10.46 -5.23 5.68
CA VAL A 387 9.54 -5.98 6.55
C VAL A 387 9.68 -5.55 8.02
N PHE A 388 10.91 -5.36 8.49
CA PHE A 388 11.13 -4.91 9.85
C PHE A 388 10.54 -3.51 10.06
N LEU A 389 10.94 -2.52 9.26
CA LEU A 389 10.54 -1.13 9.45
C LEU A 389 9.04 -0.90 9.25
N THR A 390 8.41 -1.55 8.27
CA THR A 390 6.98 -1.38 8.01
C THR A 390 6.09 -1.82 9.17
N ASN A 391 6.61 -2.64 10.09
CA ASN A 391 5.88 -3.02 11.30
C ASN A 391 5.96 -1.97 12.43
N PHE A 392 6.73 -0.90 12.26
CA PHE A 392 6.86 0.22 13.21
C PHE A 392 6.55 1.58 12.58
N MET A 393 6.53 1.66 11.25
CA MET A 393 6.32 2.90 10.49
C MET A 393 5.28 2.69 9.40
N ALA A 394 4.66 3.77 8.93
CA ALA A 394 3.74 3.70 7.79
C ALA A 394 4.43 3.19 6.52
N ASN A 395 3.79 2.29 5.79
CA ASN A 395 4.30 1.69 4.55
C ASN A 395 4.75 2.74 3.54
N THR A 396 3.97 3.83 3.39
CA THR A 396 4.29 4.95 2.49
C THR A 396 5.61 5.61 2.86
N THR A 397 5.84 5.82 4.15
CA THR A 397 7.09 6.41 4.65
C THR A 397 8.28 5.52 4.32
N VAL A 398 8.19 4.22 4.62
CA VAL A 398 9.28 3.27 4.29
C VAL A 398 9.53 3.25 2.78
N GLY A 399 8.47 3.13 1.96
CA GLY A 399 8.60 3.09 0.50
C GLY A 399 9.28 4.32 -0.07
N LEU A 400 8.84 5.52 0.31
CA LEU A 400 9.38 6.77 -0.22
C LEU A 400 10.80 7.07 0.29
N LEU A 401 11.15 6.67 1.51
CA LEU A 401 12.51 6.86 2.04
C LEU A 401 13.53 5.90 1.44
N PHE A 402 13.13 4.65 1.19
CA PHE A 402 14.05 3.64 0.70
C PHE A 402 14.24 3.68 -0.81
N THR A 403 13.28 4.19 -1.57
CA THR A 403 13.38 4.26 -3.04
C THR A 403 14.62 5.02 -3.51
N PRO A 404 14.96 6.23 -3.03
CA PRO A 404 16.18 6.92 -3.43
C PRO A 404 17.44 6.15 -3.06
N VAL A 405 17.47 5.57 -1.86
CA VAL A 405 18.60 4.77 -1.36
C VAL A 405 18.86 3.57 -2.25
N ILE A 406 17.80 2.81 -2.58
CA ILE A 406 17.89 1.63 -3.45
C ILE A 406 18.35 2.06 -4.85
N TYR A 407 17.78 3.13 -5.40
CA TYR A 407 18.12 3.64 -6.72
C TYR A 407 19.59 4.04 -6.81
N SER A 408 20.06 4.93 -5.92
CA SER A 408 21.43 5.42 -5.92
C SER A 408 22.44 4.27 -5.81
N PHE A 409 22.15 3.33 -4.90
CA PHE A 409 23.03 2.20 -4.68
C PHE A 409 23.05 1.21 -5.86
N ALA A 410 21.88 0.96 -6.47
CA ALA A 410 21.80 0.12 -7.66
C ALA A 410 22.59 0.73 -8.83
N MET A 411 22.48 2.06 -9.02
CA MET A 411 23.22 2.79 -10.05
C MET A 411 24.74 2.71 -9.84
N GLU A 412 25.22 2.92 -8.61
CA GLU A 412 26.65 2.85 -8.30
C GLU A 412 27.23 1.44 -8.54
N MET A 413 26.45 0.41 -8.21
CA MET A 413 26.86 -0.99 -8.39
C MET A 413 26.60 -1.53 -9.81
N GLY A 414 25.99 -0.75 -10.71
CA GLY A 414 25.64 -1.15 -12.07
C GLY A 414 24.51 -2.17 -12.13
N PHE A 415 23.57 -2.15 -11.16
CA PHE A 415 22.43 -3.06 -11.12
C PHE A 415 21.15 -2.37 -11.62
N ASN A 416 20.22 -3.15 -12.17
CA ASN A 416 18.88 -2.69 -12.46
C ASN A 416 18.11 -2.47 -11.13
N PRO A 417 17.60 -1.24 -10.85
CA PRO A 417 16.87 -0.97 -9.61
C PRO A 417 15.46 -1.58 -9.57
N MET A 418 14.86 -1.90 -10.70
CA MET A 418 13.44 -2.30 -10.76
C MET A 418 13.12 -3.57 -9.99
N PRO A 419 13.87 -4.69 -10.06
CA PRO A 419 13.63 -5.87 -9.22
C PRO A 419 13.70 -5.54 -7.73
N LEU A 420 14.64 -4.70 -7.33
CA LEU A 420 14.83 -4.29 -5.93
C LEU A 420 13.64 -3.47 -5.42
N ILE A 421 13.18 -2.51 -6.21
CA ILE A 421 12.00 -1.69 -5.90
C ILE A 421 10.72 -2.53 -5.88
N ALA A 422 10.54 -3.45 -6.83
CA ALA A 422 9.38 -4.34 -6.85
C ALA A 422 9.33 -5.23 -5.60
N MET A 423 10.48 -5.78 -5.18
CA MET A 423 10.61 -6.58 -3.96
C MET A 423 10.36 -5.75 -2.70
N MET A 424 10.87 -4.52 -2.63
CA MET A 424 10.57 -3.60 -1.55
C MET A 424 9.06 -3.35 -1.45
N LEU A 425 8.40 -3.07 -2.58
CA LEU A 425 6.97 -2.76 -2.64
C LEU A 425 6.08 -3.87 -2.08
N ILE A 426 6.36 -5.14 -2.37
CA ILE A 426 5.59 -6.22 -1.76
C ILE A 426 5.94 -6.41 -0.28
N SER A 427 7.21 -6.18 0.10
CA SER A 427 7.71 -6.37 1.45
C SER A 427 7.14 -5.38 2.46
N ILE A 428 6.98 -4.10 2.07
CA ILE A 428 6.38 -3.08 2.94
C ILE A 428 4.89 -3.33 3.25
N HIS A 429 4.23 -4.24 2.53
CA HIS A 429 2.85 -4.62 2.82
C HIS A 429 2.73 -5.80 3.79
N ILE A 430 3.86 -6.31 4.35
CA ILE A 430 3.84 -7.24 5.50
C ILE A 430 3.74 -6.43 6.81
N ALA A 431 2.71 -5.63 6.95
CA ALA A 431 2.54 -4.61 7.98
C ALA A 431 1.35 -4.93 8.89
N TYR A 432 1.43 -6.01 9.69
CA TYR A 432 0.33 -6.46 10.54
C TYR A 432 0.76 -7.04 11.90
N VAL A 433 2.06 -7.05 12.22
CA VAL A 433 2.56 -7.66 13.46
C VAL A 433 2.41 -6.73 14.66
N THR A 434 2.40 -5.40 14.44
CA THR A 434 2.15 -4.42 15.51
C THR A 434 0.91 -3.58 15.20
N PRO A 435 0.23 -3.01 16.21
CA PRO A 435 -0.94 -2.13 15.97
C PRO A 435 -0.61 -0.89 15.16
N ALA A 436 0.64 -0.42 15.22
CA ALA A 436 1.11 0.78 14.53
C ALA A 436 1.55 0.51 13.08
N ALA A 437 1.68 -0.77 12.68
CA ALA A 437 2.20 -1.17 11.38
C ALA A 437 1.35 -0.64 10.21
N SER A 438 0.04 -0.72 10.34
CA SER A 438 -0.88 -0.25 9.31
C SER A 438 -2.29 -0.05 9.88
N PRO A 439 -3.16 0.69 9.17
CA PRO A 439 -4.56 0.77 9.55
C PRO A 439 -5.26 -0.59 9.60
N PHE A 440 -4.87 -1.55 8.76
CA PHE A 440 -5.38 -2.93 8.80
C PHE A 440 -4.98 -3.64 10.10
N ALA A 441 -3.75 -3.46 10.53
CA ALA A 441 -3.26 -3.96 11.81
C ALA A 441 -4.00 -3.31 12.98
N SER A 442 -4.17 -1.99 12.96
CA SER A 442 -4.93 -1.28 14.01
C SER A 442 -6.35 -1.82 14.16
N LEU A 443 -7.04 -2.08 13.06
CA LEU A 443 -8.37 -2.69 13.08
C LEU A 443 -8.33 -4.15 13.58
N LEU A 444 -7.31 -4.93 13.17
CA LEU A 444 -7.13 -6.31 13.63
C LEU A 444 -6.93 -6.38 15.15
N PHE A 445 -6.05 -5.55 15.69
CA PHE A 445 -5.82 -5.44 17.15
C PHE A 445 -7.03 -4.87 17.89
N GLY A 446 -7.82 -4.01 17.23
CA GLY A 446 -9.09 -3.47 17.75
C GLY A 446 -10.23 -4.48 17.78
N ASN A 447 -10.13 -5.62 17.08
CA ASN A 447 -11.16 -6.66 17.03
C ASN A 447 -11.12 -7.58 18.26
N SER A 448 -11.16 -6.97 19.44
CA SER A 448 -11.03 -7.65 20.74
C SER A 448 -12.19 -8.61 21.07
N SER A 449 -13.27 -8.62 20.31
CA SER A 449 -14.38 -9.57 20.47
C SER A 449 -14.07 -10.96 19.90
N TRP A 450 -13.14 -11.06 18.95
CA TRP A 450 -12.79 -12.30 18.27
C TRP A 450 -11.36 -12.75 18.43
N VAL A 451 -10.41 -11.80 18.59
CA VAL A 451 -8.98 -12.08 18.58
C VAL A 451 -8.29 -11.45 19.78
N LYS A 452 -7.36 -12.18 20.41
CA LYS A 452 -6.50 -11.65 21.47
C LYS A 452 -5.23 -11.06 20.88
N SER A 453 -4.82 -9.88 21.36
CA SER A 453 -3.57 -9.24 20.90
C SER A 453 -2.34 -10.15 21.06
N GLY A 454 -2.26 -10.94 22.12
CA GLY A 454 -1.17 -11.90 22.33
C GLY A 454 -1.09 -12.98 21.25
N ASP A 455 -2.24 -13.43 20.73
CA ASP A 455 -2.29 -14.40 19.65
C ASP A 455 -1.89 -13.77 18.31
N ILE A 456 -2.24 -12.49 18.08
CA ILE A 456 -1.79 -11.75 16.90
C ILE A 456 -0.27 -11.65 16.89
N TYR A 457 0.36 -11.27 17.99
CA TYR A 457 1.83 -11.23 18.08
C TYR A 457 2.44 -12.61 17.82
N LYS A 458 1.93 -13.66 18.48
CA LYS A 458 2.46 -15.02 18.35
C LYS A 458 2.36 -15.58 16.94
N TYR A 459 1.17 -15.59 16.38
CA TYR A 459 0.93 -16.13 15.02
C TYR A 459 1.40 -15.16 13.96
N GLY A 460 1.27 -13.84 14.19
CA GLY A 460 1.70 -12.80 13.28
C GLY A 460 3.20 -12.80 13.04
N ALA A 461 4.01 -12.89 14.11
CA ALA A 461 5.46 -12.96 13.94
C ALA A 461 5.89 -14.20 13.12
N LEU A 462 5.31 -15.38 13.44
CA LEU A 462 5.63 -16.60 12.70
C LEU A 462 5.21 -16.53 11.23
N THR A 463 4.01 -16.02 10.95
CA THR A 463 3.53 -15.87 9.56
C THR A 463 4.32 -14.80 8.82
N CYS A 464 4.73 -13.71 9.48
CA CYS A 464 5.62 -12.70 8.92
C CYS A 464 6.95 -13.31 8.44
N VAL A 465 7.60 -14.11 9.29
CA VAL A 465 8.84 -14.82 8.92
C VAL A 465 8.62 -15.73 7.70
N LEU A 466 7.52 -16.50 7.69
CA LEU A 466 7.24 -17.43 6.59
C LEU A 466 6.92 -16.72 5.29
N ILE A 467 6.14 -15.63 5.33
CA ILE A 467 5.89 -14.80 4.14
C ILE A 467 7.19 -14.20 3.62
N THR A 468 8.05 -13.73 4.52
CA THR A 468 9.37 -13.21 4.15
C THR A 468 10.21 -14.27 3.46
N ILE A 469 10.22 -15.51 3.97
CA ILE A 469 10.91 -16.63 3.31
C ILE A 469 10.36 -16.87 1.89
N VAL A 470 9.04 -16.87 1.71
CA VAL A 470 8.42 -16.98 0.38
C VAL A 470 8.89 -15.86 -0.55
N PHE A 471 8.95 -14.63 -0.05
CA PHE A 471 9.45 -13.49 -0.83
C PHE A 471 10.93 -13.65 -1.21
N LEU A 472 11.76 -14.14 -0.29
CA LEU A 472 13.19 -14.37 -0.58
C LEU A 472 13.40 -15.52 -1.56
N VAL A 473 12.72 -16.65 -1.36
CA VAL A 473 12.96 -17.88 -2.15
C VAL A 473 12.29 -17.81 -3.52
N VAL A 474 11.08 -17.25 -3.60
CA VAL A 474 10.27 -17.24 -4.82
C VAL A 474 10.24 -15.85 -5.44
N GLY A 475 10.11 -14.81 -4.63
CA GLY A 475 9.97 -13.43 -5.10
C GLY A 475 11.22 -12.90 -5.78
N ILE A 476 12.42 -13.16 -5.23
CA ILE A 476 13.68 -12.70 -5.84
C ILE A 476 13.89 -13.30 -7.24
N PRO A 477 13.80 -14.62 -7.46
CA PRO A 477 13.88 -15.16 -8.81
C PRO A 477 12.83 -14.60 -9.77
N ILE A 478 11.57 -14.51 -9.32
CA ILE A 478 10.48 -14.01 -10.15
C ILE A 478 10.70 -12.52 -10.48
N SER A 479 11.09 -11.68 -9.52
CA SER A 479 11.32 -10.25 -9.78
C SER A 479 12.43 -10.03 -10.82
N ASN A 480 13.50 -10.81 -10.80
CA ASN A 480 14.57 -10.73 -11.80
C ASN A 480 14.15 -11.25 -13.20
N ILE A 481 13.08 -12.04 -13.30
CA ILE A 481 12.53 -12.49 -14.59
C ILE A 481 11.60 -11.41 -15.17
N PHE A 482 10.84 -10.72 -14.32
CA PHE A 482 9.82 -9.76 -14.74
C PHE A 482 10.39 -8.35 -14.99
N PHE A 483 11.44 -7.98 -14.31
CA PHE A 483 12.04 -6.65 -14.30
C PHE A 483 13.54 -6.70 -14.63
#